data_1e1b3c79ba5023907eb5dbdae868e934
#
_entry.id   1e1b3c79ba5023907eb5dbdae868e934
#
_cell.length_a   1.000
_cell.length_b   1.000
_cell.length_c   1.000
_cell.angle_alpha   90.00
_cell.angle_beta   90.00
_cell.angle_gamma   90.00
#
_symmetry.space_group_name_H-M   'P 1'
#
loop_
_entity.id
_entity.type
_entity.pdbx_description
1 polymer ?
#
loop_
_entity_poly.entity_id
_entity_poly.type
_entity_poly.pdbx_seq_one_letter_code
_entity_poly.pdbx_strand_id
1 'polypeptide(L)'
;MGGPRTVFRRSSLGLVSSAMLISALLWVRWWSFRGPTGIDLQVYRRGGMAILKGESLYDVSVNGLRFTYSPFAAELFTSLSLVPIEVARWLVTAGSLGCYLVVVLVCVQSARIGWLSGAVVGAAGLTLEPFFTNIDLGQIDLYLIMLIALDCLVLPARYRGWLVGLAAGIKIVPGAFVRYFVAKRDWPAGAR
;
A
#
# COMPACT_ATOMS: atom_id res chain seq x y z
N MET A 1 42.97 15.18 4.83
CA MET A 1 42.26 15.57 3.59
C MET A 1 40.86 14.98 3.63
N GLY A 2 39.89 15.73 4.17
CA GLY A 2 38.49 15.34 4.23
C GLY A 2 37.81 15.66 2.90
N GLY A 3 37.41 14.62 2.15
CA GLY A 3 36.89 14.74 0.80
C GLY A 3 35.50 15.36 0.73
N PRO A 4 35.08 15.89 -0.42
CA PRO A 4 33.85 16.65 -0.66
C PRO A 4 32.55 15.85 -0.58
N ARG A 5 32.60 14.62 -0.12
CA ARG A 5 31.44 13.66 -0.08
C ARG A 5 30.39 13.97 0.97
N THR A 6 30.69 14.70 2.03
CA THR A 6 29.75 14.95 3.13
C THR A 6 28.84 16.16 2.93
N VAL A 7 29.28 17.18 2.19
CA VAL A 7 28.49 18.38 1.91
C VAL A 7 27.42 18.11 0.86
N PHE A 8 27.74 17.30 -0.15
CA PHE A 8 26.81 16.91 -1.21
C PHE A 8 25.64 16.04 -0.69
N ARG A 9 25.88 15.28 0.36
CA ARG A 9 24.87 14.40 0.97
C ARG A 9 23.80 15.15 1.77
N ARG A 10 24.12 16.29 2.40
CA ARG A 10 23.14 17.09 3.17
C ARG A 10 22.26 17.96 2.28
N SER A 11 22.81 18.56 1.24
CA SER A 11 22.04 19.39 0.30
C SER A 11 21.09 18.55 -0.57
N SER A 12 21.48 17.32 -0.94
CA SER A 12 20.62 16.42 -1.70
C SER A 12 19.44 15.90 -0.88
N LEU A 13 19.61 15.62 0.41
CA LEU A 13 18.52 15.26 1.31
C LEU A 13 17.50 16.41 1.45
N GLY A 14 17.96 17.66 1.52
CA GLY A 14 17.09 18.83 1.57
C GLY A 14 16.24 19.01 0.30
N LEU A 15 16.83 18.89 -0.87
CA LEU A 15 16.12 18.99 -2.16
C LEU A 15 15.05 17.90 -2.34
N VAL A 16 15.34 16.70 -1.87
CA VAL A 16 14.45 15.55 -1.94
C VAL A 16 13.27 15.72 -1.01
N SER A 17 13.50 16.07 0.24
CA SER A 17 12.43 16.31 1.20
C SER A 17 11.56 17.50 0.75
N SER A 18 12.15 18.54 0.16
CA SER A 18 11.40 19.66 -0.41
C SER A 18 10.54 19.25 -1.60
N ALA A 19 11.07 18.43 -2.53
CA ALA A 19 10.30 17.91 -3.66
C ALA A 19 9.15 17.02 -3.20
N MET A 20 9.37 16.15 -2.22
CA MET A 20 8.31 15.31 -1.63
C MET A 20 7.25 16.16 -0.92
N LEU A 21 7.64 17.19 -0.17
CA LEU A 21 6.71 18.12 0.48
C LEU A 21 5.89 18.91 -0.54
N ILE A 22 6.50 19.42 -1.60
CA ILE A 22 5.80 20.15 -2.67
C ILE A 22 4.82 19.22 -3.38
N SER A 23 5.23 18.00 -3.71
CA SER A 23 4.35 16.99 -4.33
C SER A 23 3.18 16.65 -3.41
N ALA A 24 3.43 16.46 -2.11
CA ALA A 24 2.39 16.20 -1.11
C ALA A 24 1.43 17.39 -0.95
N LEU A 25 1.94 18.64 -0.95
CA LEU A 25 1.11 19.85 -0.85
C LEU A 25 0.26 20.07 -2.11
N LEU A 26 0.83 19.85 -3.30
CA LEU A 26 0.08 19.91 -4.56
C LEU A 26 -1.01 18.85 -4.59
N TRP A 27 -0.71 17.67 -4.06
CA TRP A 27 -1.65 16.57 -3.95
C TRP A 27 -2.79 16.87 -2.96
N VAL A 28 -2.48 17.37 -1.76
CA VAL A 28 -3.47 17.79 -0.75
C VAL A 28 -4.38 18.87 -1.33
N ARG A 29 -3.81 19.85 -2.05
CA ARG A 29 -4.59 20.90 -2.69
C ARG A 29 -5.50 20.36 -3.79
N TRP A 30 -5.03 19.46 -4.64
CA TRP A 30 -5.86 18.82 -5.67
C TRP A 30 -6.99 18.01 -5.06
N TRP A 31 -6.69 17.28 -3.99
CA TRP A 31 -7.66 16.47 -3.24
C TRP A 31 -8.73 17.34 -2.55
N SER A 32 -8.36 18.50 -2.05
CA SER A 32 -9.30 19.47 -1.44
C SER A 32 -10.34 20.00 -2.42
N PHE A 33 -10.06 19.99 -3.73
CA PHE A 33 -11.00 20.45 -4.75
C PHE A 33 -12.02 19.41 -5.20
N ARG A 34 -11.67 18.13 -5.21
CA ARG A 34 -12.53 17.07 -5.75
C ARG A 34 -13.14 16.17 -4.68
N GLY A 35 -12.50 16.05 -3.53
CA GLY A 35 -12.83 15.05 -2.51
C GLY A 35 -12.67 13.62 -3.03
N PRO A 36 -12.16 12.67 -2.25
CA PRO A 36 -12.06 11.29 -2.67
C PRO A 36 -13.44 10.66 -2.75
N THR A 37 -13.67 9.86 -3.76
CA THR A 37 -14.91 9.11 -3.90
C THR A 37 -15.04 8.06 -2.79
N GLY A 38 -13.92 7.44 -2.41
CA GLY A 38 -13.86 6.43 -1.35
C GLY A 38 -14.80 5.26 -1.60
N ILE A 39 -15.12 4.96 -2.85
CA ILE A 39 -16.13 3.95 -3.18
C ILE A 39 -15.68 2.56 -2.73
N ASP A 40 -14.42 2.20 -2.93
CA ASP A 40 -13.90 0.89 -2.51
C ASP A 40 -13.88 0.78 -0.98
N LEU A 41 -13.50 1.87 -0.28
CA LEU A 41 -13.59 1.92 1.18
C LEU A 41 -15.03 1.71 1.67
N GLN A 42 -16.03 2.26 0.98
CA GLN A 42 -17.43 2.04 1.34
C GLN A 42 -17.82 0.57 1.14
N VAL A 43 -17.35 -0.07 0.05
CA VAL A 43 -17.57 -1.52 -0.19
C VAL A 43 -16.91 -2.34 0.92
N TYR A 44 -15.67 -2.00 1.34
CA TYR A 44 -15.00 -2.69 2.45
C TYR A 44 -15.79 -2.59 3.75
N ARG A 45 -16.22 -1.38 4.09
CA ARG A 45 -17.03 -1.12 5.29
C ARG A 45 -18.37 -1.86 5.22
N ARG A 46 -19.00 -1.92 4.05
CA ARG A 46 -20.27 -2.66 3.88
C ARG A 46 -20.05 -4.16 4.07
N GLY A 47 -18.94 -4.73 3.56
CA GLY A 47 -18.58 -6.12 3.80
C GLY A 47 -18.30 -6.40 5.27
N GLY A 48 -17.52 -5.55 5.96
CA GLY A 48 -17.29 -5.68 7.39
C GLY A 48 -18.57 -5.57 8.23
N MET A 49 -19.49 -4.68 7.84
CA MET A 49 -20.80 -4.56 8.50
C MET A 49 -21.68 -5.80 8.28
N ALA A 50 -21.59 -6.44 7.11
CA ALA A 50 -22.30 -7.68 6.83
C ALA A 50 -21.87 -8.80 7.79
N ILE A 51 -20.55 -8.92 8.05
CA ILE A 51 -20.03 -9.88 9.05
C ILE A 51 -20.61 -9.58 10.43
N LEU A 52 -20.56 -8.31 10.87
CA LEU A 52 -21.08 -7.92 12.21
C LEU A 52 -22.57 -8.18 12.38
N LYS A 53 -23.35 -8.12 11.30
CA LYS A 53 -24.80 -8.33 11.32
C LYS A 53 -25.24 -9.73 10.96
N GLY A 54 -24.31 -10.64 10.59
CA GLY A 54 -24.63 -11.97 10.10
C GLY A 54 -25.38 -11.98 8.75
N GLU A 55 -25.19 -10.93 7.93
CA GLU A 55 -25.77 -10.84 6.60
C GLU A 55 -24.93 -11.65 5.59
N SER A 56 -25.55 -12.04 4.45
CA SER A 56 -24.82 -12.68 3.35
C SER A 56 -23.80 -11.71 2.74
N LEU A 57 -22.51 -12.07 2.83
CA LEU A 57 -21.39 -11.19 2.47
C LEU A 57 -21.41 -10.76 0.99
N TYR A 58 -21.78 -11.68 0.10
CA TYR A 58 -21.70 -11.46 -1.35
C TYR A 58 -22.99 -10.89 -1.96
N ASP A 59 -24.05 -10.77 -1.16
CA ASP A 59 -25.31 -10.16 -1.58
C ASP A 59 -25.36 -8.66 -1.28
N VAL A 60 -24.41 -8.18 -0.44
CA VAL A 60 -24.33 -6.75 -0.12
C VAL A 60 -23.65 -5.96 -1.25
N SER A 61 -24.15 -4.76 -1.48
CA SER A 61 -23.59 -3.87 -2.51
C SER A 61 -23.61 -2.41 -2.04
N VAL A 62 -22.74 -1.59 -2.67
CA VAL A 62 -22.70 -0.14 -2.53
C VAL A 62 -22.68 0.45 -3.94
N ASN A 63 -23.67 1.25 -4.30
CA ASN A 63 -23.81 1.83 -5.65
C ASN A 63 -23.70 0.78 -6.79
N GLY A 64 -24.23 -0.43 -6.57
CA GLY A 64 -24.16 -1.53 -7.54
C GLY A 64 -22.85 -2.33 -7.52
N LEU A 65 -21.83 -1.92 -6.76
CA LEU A 65 -20.60 -2.65 -6.58
C LEU A 65 -20.75 -3.66 -5.45
N ARG A 66 -20.55 -4.94 -5.76
CA ARG A 66 -20.61 -6.02 -4.78
C ARG A 66 -19.28 -6.19 -4.05
N PHE A 67 -19.32 -6.77 -2.86
CA PHE A 67 -18.11 -7.21 -2.17
C PHE A 67 -17.49 -8.41 -2.92
N THR A 68 -16.21 -8.31 -3.26
CA THR A 68 -15.50 -9.30 -4.10
C THR A 68 -14.25 -9.87 -3.44
N TYR A 69 -13.99 -9.49 -2.19
CA TYR A 69 -12.84 -9.95 -1.42
C TYR A 69 -13.16 -11.24 -0.64
N SER A 70 -12.15 -11.83 -0.01
CA SER A 70 -12.32 -13.02 0.81
C SER A 70 -13.13 -12.72 2.09
N PRO A 71 -13.74 -13.73 2.72
CA PRO A 71 -14.35 -13.57 4.04
C PRO A 71 -13.34 -13.06 5.10
N PHE A 72 -12.10 -13.54 5.02
CA PHE A 72 -11.00 -13.07 5.88
C PHE A 72 -10.77 -11.56 5.75
N ALA A 73 -10.81 -11.02 4.53
CA ALA A 73 -10.72 -9.56 4.32
C ALA A 73 -11.91 -8.84 4.95
N ALA A 74 -13.13 -9.39 4.83
CA ALA A 74 -14.30 -8.78 5.44
C ALA A 74 -14.19 -8.72 6.97
N GLU A 75 -13.62 -9.75 7.61
CA GLU A 75 -13.33 -9.74 9.05
C GLU A 75 -12.35 -8.62 9.42
N LEU A 76 -11.28 -8.43 8.66
CA LEU A 76 -10.33 -7.33 8.88
C LEU A 76 -11.01 -5.96 8.72
N PHE A 77 -11.94 -5.83 7.77
CA PHE A 77 -12.65 -4.58 7.49
C PHE A 77 -13.73 -4.24 8.52
N THR A 78 -14.07 -5.15 9.44
CA THR A 78 -14.97 -4.83 10.56
C THR A 78 -14.48 -3.64 11.36
N SER A 79 -13.18 -3.53 11.59
CA SER A 79 -12.57 -2.41 12.31
C SER A 79 -12.85 -1.06 11.65
N LEU A 80 -12.81 -1.01 10.31
CA LEU A 80 -13.14 0.19 9.53
C LEU A 80 -14.63 0.50 9.54
N SER A 81 -15.50 -0.51 9.78
CA SER A 81 -16.95 -0.35 9.82
C SER A 81 -17.42 0.27 11.13
N LEU A 82 -16.66 0.16 12.22
CA LEU A 82 -16.99 0.65 13.55
C LEU A 82 -16.69 2.14 13.76
N VAL A 83 -15.94 2.78 12.87
CA VAL A 83 -15.59 4.19 12.97
C VAL A 83 -16.35 5.04 11.93
N PRO A 84 -16.52 6.36 12.13
CA PRO A 84 -17.08 7.24 11.10
C PRO A 84 -16.32 7.12 9.76
N ILE A 85 -17.03 7.34 8.65
CA ILE A 85 -16.42 7.18 7.30
C ILE A 85 -15.23 8.11 7.09
N GLU A 86 -15.28 9.32 7.64
CA GLU A 86 -14.20 10.31 7.55
C GLU A 86 -12.95 9.81 8.28
N VAL A 87 -13.12 9.22 9.46
CA VAL A 87 -12.01 8.62 10.24
C VAL A 87 -11.43 7.43 9.50
N ALA A 88 -12.27 6.52 8.98
CA ALA A 88 -11.81 5.38 8.18
C ALA A 88 -11.03 5.85 6.95
N ARG A 89 -11.49 6.90 6.26
CA ARG A 89 -10.83 7.49 5.10
C ARG A 89 -9.43 8.03 5.45
N TRP A 90 -9.33 8.80 6.53
CA TRP A 90 -8.03 9.31 6.99
C TRP A 90 -7.07 8.17 7.38
N LEU A 91 -7.56 7.15 8.08
CA LEU A 91 -6.75 6.00 8.46
C LEU A 91 -6.21 5.24 7.24
N VAL A 92 -7.08 4.96 6.27
CA VAL A 92 -6.68 4.25 5.04
C VAL A 92 -5.73 5.11 4.21
N THR A 93 -6.00 6.40 4.04
CA THR A 93 -5.12 7.30 3.28
C THR A 93 -3.75 7.45 3.95
N ALA A 94 -3.69 7.75 5.24
CA ALA A 94 -2.44 7.89 5.97
C ALA A 94 -1.64 6.59 5.99
N GLY A 95 -2.32 5.46 6.18
CA GLY A 95 -1.70 4.15 6.10
C GLY A 95 -1.15 3.83 4.70
N SER A 96 -1.91 4.16 3.64
CA SER A 96 -1.45 3.99 2.25
C SER A 96 -0.20 4.81 1.94
N LEU A 97 -0.12 6.05 2.41
CA LEU A 97 1.08 6.90 2.29
C LEU A 97 2.25 6.31 3.06
N GLY A 98 2.03 5.80 4.28
CA GLY A 98 3.04 5.11 5.06
C GLY A 98 3.54 3.84 4.37
N CYS A 99 2.64 3.02 3.85
CA CYS A 99 2.99 1.81 3.09
C CYS A 99 3.80 2.15 1.83
N TYR A 100 3.41 3.18 1.09
CA TYR A 100 4.14 3.65 -0.08
C TYR A 100 5.58 4.06 0.29
N LEU A 101 5.75 4.84 1.35
CA LEU A 101 7.07 5.23 1.84
C LEU A 101 7.94 4.01 2.18
N VAL A 102 7.38 3.02 2.89
CA VAL A 102 8.09 1.77 3.21
C VAL A 102 8.51 1.05 1.93
N VAL A 103 7.63 0.92 0.94
CA VAL A 103 7.95 0.29 -0.36
C VAL A 103 9.10 1.01 -1.04
N VAL A 104 9.08 2.34 -1.14
CA VAL A 104 10.15 3.13 -1.73
C VAL A 104 11.47 2.90 -1.01
N LEU A 105 11.48 2.95 0.34
CA LEU A 105 12.70 2.73 1.14
C LEU A 105 13.28 1.32 0.94
N VAL A 106 12.43 0.30 0.95
CA VAL A 106 12.83 -1.09 0.74
C VAL A 106 13.40 -1.29 -0.66
N CYS A 107 12.75 -0.75 -1.70
CA CYS A 107 13.22 -0.85 -3.07
C CYS A 107 14.56 -0.13 -3.28
N VAL A 108 14.71 1.08 -2.73
CA VAL A 108 15.97 1.85 -2.80
C VAL A 108 17.13 1.10 -2.17
N GLN A 109 16.91 0.53 -0.98
CA GLN A 109 17.94 -0.26 -0.28
C GLN A 109 18.29 -1.54 -1.03
N SER A 110 17.28 -2.27 -1.50
CA SER A 110 17.46 -3.55 -2.20
C SER A 110 18.16 -3.37 -3.55
N ALA A 111 17.82 -2.31 -4.29
CA ALA A 111 18.43 -1.99 -5.57
C ALA A 111 19.78 -1.28 -5.44
N ARG A 112 20.21 -0.93 -4.22
CA ARG A 112 21.46 -0.20 -3.93
C ARG A 112 21.61 1.11 -4.72
N ILE A 113 20.49 1.75 -5.05
CA ILE A 113 20.49 3.05 -5.71
C ILE A 113 20.74 4.17 -4.70
N GLY A 114 21.31 5.28 -5.17
CA GLY A 114 21.56 6.44 -4.33
C GLY A 114 20.26 7.04 -3.80
N TRP A 115 20.28 7.55 -2.56
CA TRP A 115 19.10 8.13 -1.90
C TRP A 115 18.43 9.24 -2.69
N LEU A 116 19.21 10.06 -3.41
CA LEU A 116 18.68 11.12 -4.27
C LEU A 116 17.86 10.54 -5.42
N SER A 117 18.42 9.57 -6.14
CA SER A 117 17.70 8.89 -7.24
C SER A 117 16.46 8.17 -6.74
N GLY A 118 16.57 7.48 -5.59
CA GLY A 118 15.44 6.80 -4.96
C GLY A 118 14.31 7.75 -4.59
N ALA A 119 14.64 8.90 -4.07
CA ALA A 119 13.64 9.89 -3.69
C ALA A 119 13.01 10.60 -4.91
N VAL A 120 13.77 10.84 -5.98
CA VAL A 120 13.22 11.33 -7.26
C VAL A 120 12.22 10.31 -7.82
N VAL A 121 12.58 9.02 -7.85
CA VAL A 121 11.68 7.95 -8.31
C VAL A 121 10.45 7.85 -7.42
N GLY A 122 10.64 7.91 -6.09
CA GLY A 122 9.53 7.90 -5.14
C GLY A 122 8.62 9.12 -5.30
N ALA A 123 9.17 10.32 -5.48
CA ALA A 123 8.37 11.52 -5.74
C ALA A 123 7.61 11.42 -7.09
N ALA A 124 8.26 10.92 -8.13
CA ALA A 124 7.61 10.68 -9.43
C ALA A 124 6.47 9.66 -9.30
N GLY A 125 6.63 8.61 -8.50
CA GLY A 125 5.59 7.61 -8.25
C GLY A 125 4.32 8.22 -7.65
N LEU A 126 4.42 9.26 -6.83
CA LEU A 126 3.27 9.97 -6.28
C LEU A 126 2.43 10.72 -7.35
N THR A 127 3.01 10.99 -8.52
CA THR A 127 2.32 11.69 -9.63
C THR A 127 1.70 10.73 -10.63
N LEU A 128 1.86 9.43 -10.45
CA LEU A 128 1.30 8.43 -11.35
C LEU A 128 -0.18 8.19 -11.08
N GLU A 129 -0.94 7.99 -12.13
CA GLU A 129 -2.39 7.74 -12.07
C GLU A 129 -2.75 6.57 -11.13
N PRO A 130 -2.07 5.40 -11.14
CA PRO A 130 -2.42 4.32 -10.23
C PRO A 130 -2.34 4.68 -8.74
N PHE A 131 -1.41 5.59 -8.37
CA PHE A 131 -1.32 6.08 -7.00
C PHE A 131 -2.53 6.94 -6.64
N PHE A 132 -2.89 7.89 -7.51
CA PHE A 132 -4.06 8.76 -7.30
C PHE A 132 -5.35 7.95 -7.22
N THR A 133 -5.56 7.01 -8.12
CA THR A 133 -6.74 6.15 -8.13
C THR A 133 -6.82 5.31 -6.86
N ASN A 134 -5.71 4.75 -6.40
CA ASN A 134 -5.68 4.00 -5.14
C ASN A 134 -6.18 4.84 -3.95
N ILE A 135 -5.71 6.08 -3.85
CA ILE A 135 -6.11 6.97 -2.76
C ILE A 135 -7.54 7.50 -2.95
N ASP A 136 -7.92 7.87 -4.18
CA ASP A 136 -9.26 8.40 -4.48
C ASP A 136 -10.36 7.38 -4.18
N LEU A 137 -10.15 6.14 -4.58
CA LEU A 137 -11.09 5.05 -4.33
C LEU A 137 -11.03 4.51 -2.89
N GLY A 138 -9.96 4.82 -2.15
CA GLY A 138 -9.72 4.30 -0.80
C GLY A 138 -9.31 2.83 -0.80
N GLN A 139 -8.47 2.43 -1.77
CA GLN A 139 -8.01 1.05 -1.96
C GLN A 139 -6.92 0.64 -0.97
N ILE A 140 -6.85 -0.66 -0.70
CA ILE A 140 -5.82 -1.26 0.16
C ILE A 140 -4.60 -1.78 -0.61
N ASP A 141 -4.50 -1.54 -1.91
CA ASP A 141 -3.47 -2.17 -2.75
C ASP A 141 -2.05 -1.78 -2.33
N LEU A 142 -1.83 -0.56 -1.83
CA LEU A 142 -0.54 -0.14 -1.29
C LEU A 142 -0.12 -0.93 -0.04
N TYR A 143 -1.07 -1.35 0.79
CA TYR A 143 -0.80 -2.26 1.92
C TYR A 143 -0.35 -3.63 1.43
N LEU A 144 -1.02 -4.17 0.41
CA LEU A 144 -0.67 -5.47 -0.17
C LEU A 144 0.70 -5.42 -0.84
N ILE A 145 1.00 -4.35 -1.59
CA ILE A 145 2.32 -4.14 -2.21
C ILE A 145 3.41 -4.05 -1.14
N MET A 146 3.17 -3.36 -0.03
CA MET A 146 4.12 -3.30 1.08
C MET A 146 4.40 -4.69 1.66
N LEU A 147 3.37 -5.50 1.92
CA LEU A 147 3.53 -6.87 2.41
C LEU A 147 4.38 -7.71 1.46
N ILE A 148 4.11 -7.64 0.15
CA ILE A 148 4.88 -8.34 -0.88
C ILE A 148 6.33 -7.87 -0.91
N ALA A 149 6.58 -6.55 -0.89
CA ALA A 149 7.92 -6.00 -0.93
C ALA A 149 8.75 -6.41 0.29
N LEU A 150 8.16 -6.37 1.49
CA LEU A 150 8.81 -6.83 2.71
C LEU A 150 9.13 -8.32 2.66
N ASP A 151 8.20 -9.15 2.19
CA ASP A 151 8.40 -10.60 2.09
C ASP A 151 9.53 -10.94 1.11
N CYS A 152 9.47 -10.39 -0.09
CA CYS A 152 10.41 -10.74 -1.16
C CYS A 152 11.82 -10.15 -0.96
N LEU A 153 11.92 -8.96 -0.35
CA LEU A 153 13.16 -8.17 -0.35
C LEU A 153 13.82 -8.05 1.03
N VAL A 154 13.07 -8.20 2.12
CA VAL A 154 13.57 -7.95 3.48
C VAL A 154 13.60 -9.20 4.34
N LEU A 155 12.54 -10.01 4.29
CA LEU A 155 12.44 -11.15 5.21
C LEU A 155 13.53 -12.20 4.98
N PRO A 156 14.10 -12.75 6.06
CA PRO A 156 15.00 -13.89 5.97
C PRO A 156 14.25 -15.15 5.47
N ALA A 157 14.95 -16.06 4.82
CA ALA A 157 14.37 -17.23 4.13
C ALA A 157 13.35 -18.01 4.97
N ARG A 158 13.61 -18.15 6.29
CA ARG A 158 12.69 -18.88 7.21
C ARG A 158 11.29 -18.26 7.35
N TYR A 159 11.13 -16.98 7.03
CA TYR A 159 9.87 -16.25 7.17
C TYR A 159 9.26 -15.84 5.82
N ARG A 160 9.94 -16.10 4.70
CA ARG A 160 9.41 -15.78 3.38
C ARG A 160 8.16 -16.59 3.07
N GLY A 161 7.26 -15.99 2.30
CA GLY A 161 5.98 -16.55 1.92
C GLY A 161 4.84 -16.17 2.87
N TRP A 162 5.11 -15.84 4.13
CA TRP A 162 4.06 -15.52 5.10
C TRP A 162 3.29 -14.24 4.78
N LEU A 163 4.00 -13.16 4.40
CA LEU A 163 3.33 -11.89 4.10
C LEU A 163 2.65 -11.92 2.73
N VAL A 164 3.22 -12.64 1.76
CA VAL A 164 2.56 -12.90 0.48
C VAL A 164 1.32 -13.76 0.68
N GLY A 165 1.38 -14.79 1.53
CA GLY A 165 0.23 -15.60 1.90
C GLY A 165 -0.87 -14.78 2.58
N LEU A 166 -0.50 -13.92 3.53
CA LEU A 166 -1.44 -13.00 4.18
C LEU A 166 -2.10 -12.06 3.15
N ALA A 167 -1.30 -11.44 2.27
CA ALA A 167 -1.82 -10.57 1.22
C ALA A 167 -2.75 -11.32 0.25
N ALA A 168 -2.41 -12.57 -0.11
CA ALA A 168 -3.25 -13.43 -0.94
C ALA A 168 -4.55 -13.84 -0.24
N GLY A 169 -4.51 -14.01 1.09
CA GLY A 169 -5.70 -14.23 1.90
C GLY A 169 -6.67 -13.07 1.89
N ILE A 170 -6.18 -11.84 1.76
CA ILE A 170 -7.01 -10.63 1.64
C ILE A 170 -7.55 -10.49 0.20
N LYS A 171 -6.66 -10.54 -0.78
CA LYS A 171 -6.97 -10.37 -2.21
C LYS A 171 -6.15 -11.41 -2.99
N ILE A 172 -6.76 -12.19 -3.87
CA ILE A 172 -6.09 -13.34 -4.52
C ILE A 172 -4.89 -12.95 -5.40
N VAL A 173 -4.88 -11.73 -5.95
CA VAL A 173 -3.84 -11.25 -6.89
C VAL A 173 -2.41 -11.38 -6.35
N PRO A 174 -2.11 -11.03 -5.09
CA PRO A 174 -0.79 -11.28 -4.48
C PRO A 174 -0.30 -12.72 -4.55
N GLY A 175 -1.19 -13.70 -4.62
CA GLY A 175 -0.84 -15.11 -4.78
C GLY A 175 -0.02 -15.41 -6.05
N ALA A 176 -0.09 -14.53 -7.06
CA ALA A 176 0.77 -14.66 -8.24
C ALA A 176 2.27 -14.59 -7.90
N PHE A 177 2.65 -13.97 -6.78
CA PHE A 177 4.05 -13.89 -6.31
C PHE A 177 4.61 -15.24 -5.82
N VAL A 178 3.79 -16.28 -5.64
CA VAL A 178 4.28 -17.65 -5.47
C VAL A 178 5.22 -18.01 -6.63
N ARG A 179 4.95 -17.56 -7.84
CA ARG A 179 5.84 -17.76 -9.01
C ARG A 179 7.23 -17.17 -8.81
N TYR A 180 7.35 -16.06 -8.09
CA TYR A 180 8.64 -15.46 -7.74
C TYR A 180 9.46 -16.42 -6.87
N PHE A 181 8.87 -17.02 -5.84
CA PHE A 181 9.55 -17.99 -4.96
C PHE A 181 9.93 -19.26 -5.72
N VAL A 182 9.04 -19.76 -6.59
CA VAL A 182 9.33 -20.90 -7.48
C VAL A 182 10.53 -20.60 -8.39
N ALA A 183 10.57 -19.43 -9.01
CA ALA A 183 11.69 -19.00 -9.87
C ALA A 183 13.02 -18.87 -9.09
N LYS A 184 12.95 -18.48 -7.82
CA LYS A 184 14.09 -18.43 -6.90
C LYS A 184 14.46 -19.80 -6.31
N ARG A 185 13.70 -20.87 -6.63
CA ARG A 185 13.81 -22.20 -6.02
C ARG A 185 13.67 -22.20 -4.50
N ASP A 186 12.96 -21.23 -3.96
CA ASP A 186 12.63 -21.12 -2.53
C ASP A 186 11.26 -21.82 -2.30
N TRP A 187 11.29 -23.15 -2.42
CA TRP A 187 10.09 -23.99 -2.32
C TRP A 187 9.33 -23.82 -0.99
N PRO A 188 10.01 -23.73 0.19
CA PRO A 188 9.31 -23.51 1.44
C PRO A 188 8.54 -22.18 1.47
N ALA A 189 9.06 -21.12 0.87
CA ALA A 189 8.36 -19.84 0.77
C ALA A 189 7.16 -19.89 -0.18
N GLY A 190 7.29 -20.64 -1.29
CA GLY A 190 6.20 -20.81 -2.25
C GLY A 190 5.02 -21.67 -1.72
N ALA A 191 5.24 -22.46 -0.67
CA ALA A 191 4.23 -23.33 -0.07
C ALA A 191 3.49 -22.70 1.12
N ARG A 192 3.90 -21.53 1.61
CA ARG A 192 3.28 -20.76 2.71
C ARG A 192 2.28 -19.77 2.19
#